data_5deac993b0946453cd2db53c6a72b811
#
_entry.id   5deac993b0946453cd2db53c6a72b811
#
_cell.length_a   1.000
_cell.length_b   1.000
_cell.length_c   1.000
_cell.angle_alpha   90.00
_cell.angle_beta   90.00
_cell.angle_gamma   90.00
#
_symmetry.space_group_name_H-M   'P 1'
#
loop_
_entity.id
_entity.type
_entity.pdbx_description
1 polymer ?
#
loop_
_entity_poly.entity_id
_entity_poly.type
_entity_poly.pdbx_seq_one_letter_code
_entity_poly.pdbx_strand_id
1 'polypeptide(L)'
;MRAEIKVAVLLLFGVFSPIALFAQAELTGQITHIRDGDTLEVGDIAIRLNGLTCDERGTALGDRATAYLRSQVLGKTATCWLNGERTYDRLVGRCATEDLGDIGAHLITQQLCGRCERYDPEGEYAQAQRDAGPYAGTTPGYCR
;
A
#
# COMPACT_ATOMS: atom_id res chain seq x y z
N MET A 1 -22.30 -49.15 55.22
CA MET A 1 -21.14 -48.55 54.50
C MET A 1 -21.67 -47.64 53.41
N ARG A 2 -21.56 -46.33 53.60
CA ARG A 2 -21.94 -45.32 52.56
C ARG A 2 -20.66 -44.88 51.88
N ALA A 3 -20.57 -45.11 50.57
CA ALA A 3 -19.47 -44.65 49.75
C ALA A 3 -19.74 -43.16 49.36
N GLU A 4 -18.85 -42.28 49.75
CA GLU A 4 -18.89 -40.88 49.33
C GLU A 4 -18.13 -40.71 48.03
N ILE A 5 -18.84 -40.30 46.96
CA ILE A 5 -18.26 -39.96 45.66
C ILE A 5 -17.82 -38.49 45.72
N LYS A 6 -16.51 -38.24 45.76
CA LYS A 6 -15.92 -36.90 45.61
C LYS A 6 -15.84 -36.55 44.15
N VAL A 7 -16.69 -35.65 43.68
CA VAL A 7 -16.62 -35.06 42.33
C VAL A 7 -15.58 -33.93 42.37
N ALA A 8 -14.44 -34.13 41.70
CA ALA A 8 -13.44 -33.08 41.49
C ALA A 8 -13.88 -32.23 40.30
N VAL A 9 -14.30 -30.99 40.54
CA VAL A 9 -14.58 -30.01 39.49
C VAL A 9 -13.25 -29.41 39.07
N LEU A 10 -12.78 -29.78 37.86
CA LEU A 10 -11.61 -29.22 37.23
C LEU A 10 -12.00 -27.88 36.56
N LEU A 11 -11.69 -26.76 37.19
CA LEU A 11 -11.84 -25.44 36.62
C LEU A 11 -10.73 -25.20 35.59
N LEU A 12 -11.05 -25.36 34.30
CA LEU A 12 -10.21 -24.95 33.19
C LEU A 12 -10.24 -23.43 33.09
N PHE A 13 -9.22 -22.76 33.65
CA PHE A 13 -8.97 -21.35 33.35
C PHE A 13 -8.43 -21.23 31.93
N GLY A 14 -9.31 -20.92 30.99
CA GLY A 14 -8.91 -20.53 29.64
C GLY A 14 -8.14 -19.22 29.68
N VAL A 15 -6.86 -19.26 29.37
CA VAL A 15 -6.03 -18.06 29.19
C VAL A 15 -6.47 -17.40 27.89
N PHE A 16 -7.34 -16.39 27.99
CA PHE A 16 -7.71 -15.53 26.87
C PHE A 16 -6.53 -14.56 26.65
N SER A 17 -5.61 -14.90 25.75
CA SER A 17 -4.60 -13.95 25.28
C SER A 17 -5.28 -12.92 24.39
N PRO A 18 -5.23 -11.62 24.69
CA PRO A 18 -5.74 -10.60 23.78
C PRO A 18 -4.86 -10.60 22.53
N ILE A 19 -5.42 -10.97 21.40
CA ILE A 19 -4.81 -10.75 20.08
C ILE A 19 -4.86 -9.24 19.87
N ALA A 20 -3.71 -8.56 20.02
CA ALA A 20 -3.57 -7.17 19.64
C ALA A 20 -3.77 -7.07 18.13
N LEU A 21 -4.93 -6.64 17.69
CA LEU A 21 -5.18 -6.26 16.31
C LEU A 21 -4.39 -4.96 16.08
N PHE A 22 -3.24 -5.06 15.42
CA PHE A 22 -2.55 -3.87 14.93
C PHE A 22 -3.40 -3.29 13.79
N ALA A 23 -4.22 -2.31 14.10
CA ALA A 23 -4.93 -1.55 13.09
C ALA A 23 -3.88 -0.79 12.25
N GLN A 24 -3.85 -1.05 10.96
CA GLN A 24 -3.05 -0.29 10.02
C GLN A 24 -3.51 1.18 10.07
N ALA A 25 -2.58 2.12 10.17
CA ALA A 25 -2.95 3.53 10.22
C ALA A 25 -3.56 3.95 8.88
N GLU A 26 -4.72 4.61 8.94
CA GLU A 26 -5.45 5.08 7.77
C GLU A 26 -5.45 6.61 7.73
N LEU A 27 -5.21 7.18 6.55
CA LEU A 27 -5.29 8.60 6.27
C LEU A 27 -6.26 8.83 5.12
N THR A 28 -7.31 9.59 5.36
CA THR A 28 -8.27 9.99 4.32
C THR A 28 -8.25 11.52 4.15
N GLY A 29 -8.16 11.99 2.90
CA GLY A 29 -8.16 13.41 2.59
C GLY A 29 -8.03 13.70 1.10
N GLN A 30 -8.06 14.97 0.76
CA GLN A 30 -7.91 15.42 -0.61
C GLN A 30 -6.45 15.32 -1.07
N ILE A 31 -6.23 14.82 -2.28
CA ILE A 31 -4.92 14.86 -2.94
C ILE A 31 -4.67 16.29 -3.42
N THR A 32 -3.70 16.94 -2.80
CA THR A 32 -3.37 18.36 -3.02
C THR A 32 -2.20 18.57 -3.96
N HIS A 33 -1.30 17.57 -4.07
CA HIS A 33 -0.12 17.66 -4.91
C HIS A 33 0.35 16.30 -5.41
N ILE A 34 0.95 16.27 -6.60
CA ILE A 34 1.63 15.11 -7.18
C ILE A 34 3.10 15.50 -7.36
N ARG A 35 3.99 14.85 -6.59
CA ARG A 35 5.44 15.11 -6.68
C ARG A 35 6.05 14.43 -7.91
N ASP A 36 5.71 13.15 -8.09
CA ASP A 36 6.18 12.29 -9.20
C ASP A 36 5.20 11.12 -9.42
N GLY A 37 5.61 10.09 -10.18
CA GLY A 37 4.76 8.93 -10.53
C GLY A 37 4.38 8.05 -9.36
N ASP A 38 5.12 8.09 -8.25
CA ASP A 38 4.88 7.23 -7.09
C ASP A 38 4.79 7.98 -5.75
N THR A 39 4.74 9.31 -5.79
CA THR A 39 4.63 10.15 -4.59
C THR A 39 3.55 11.22 -4.77
N LEU A 40 2.57 11.20 -3.88
CA LEU A 40 1.49 12.18 -3.82
C LEU A 40 1.37 12.79 -2.43
N GLU A 41 0.65 13.90 -2.31
CA GLU A 41 0.34 14.51 -1.02
C GLU A 41 -1.17 14.48 -0.77
N VAL A 42 -1.54 14.04 0.43
CA VAL A 42 -2.90 14.10 0.96
C VAL A 42 -2.92 15.20 2.02
N GLY A 43 -3.57 16.33 1.71
CA GLY A 43 -3.36 17.55 2.48
C GLY A 43 -1.88 17.95 2.43
N ASP A 44 -1.25 18.09 3.60
CA ASP A 44 0.18 18.43 3.73
C ASP A 44 1.08 17.20 3.96
N ILE A 45 0.53 15.99 3.83
CA ILE A 45 1.23 14.74 4.14
C ILE A 45 1.67 14.06 2.85
N ALA A 46 2.99 13.95 2.64
CA ALA A 46 3.55 13.25 1.50
C ALA A 46 3.52 11.73 1.73
N ILE A 47 3.05 11.00 0.71
CA ILE A 47 2.94 9.54 0.72
C ILE A 47 3.66 8.97 -0.48
N ARG A 48 4.63 8.08 -0.21
CA ARG A 48 5.27 7.21 -1.19
C ARG A 48 4.41 5.98 -1.38
N LEU A 49 3.91 5.76 -2.59
CA LEU A 49 3.15 4.56 -2.90
C LEU A 49 4.04 3.32 -2.76
N ASN A 50 3.61 2.37 -1.93
CA ASN A 50 4.37 1.14 -1.64
C ASN A 50 4.20 0.10 -2.75
N GLY A 51 5.18 -0.78 -2.89
CA GLY A 51 5.09 -1.96 -3.76
C GLY A 51 5.28 -1.70 -5.25
N LEU A 52 5.55 -0.48 -5.66
CA LEU A 52 5.79 -0.12 -7.07
C LEU A 52 7.00 0.78 -7.23
N THR A 53 7.48 0.87 -8.46
CA THR A 53 8.54 1.78 -8.88
C THR A 53 8.12 2.46 -10.19
N CYS A 54 8.35 3.74 -10.27
CA CYS A 54 8.14 4.54 -11.49
C CYS A 54 9.47 5.20 -11.85
N ASP A 55 9.71 5.42 -13.13
CA ASP A 55 10.88 6.16 -13.57
C ASP A 55 10.88 7.59 -12.98
N GLU A 56 12.07 8.11 -12.78
CA GLU A 56 12.25 9.46 -12.23
C GLU A 56 11.72 10.54 -13.20
N ARG A 57 11.31 11.67 -12.65
CA ARG A 57 11.00 12.86 -13.44
C ARG A 57 12.23 13.29 -14.23
N GLY A 58 11.99 13.81 -15.45
CA GLY A 58 13.03 14.13 -16.41
C GLY A 58 13.33 12.99 -17.38
N THR A 59 12.77 11.81 -17.13
CA THR A 59 12.68 10.75 -18.16
C THR A 59 11.32 10.79 -18.87
N ALA A 60 11.24 10.33 -20.09
CA ALA A 60 9.99 10.33 -20.83
C ALA A 60 8.87 9.55 -20.13
N LEU A 61 9.20 8.41 -19.51
CA LEU A 61 8.23 7.58 -18.80
C LEU A 61 7.85 8.18 -17.44
N GLY A 62 8.81 8.72 -16.70
CA GLY A 62 8.55 9.36 -15.41
C GLY A 62 7.71 10.62 -15.53
N ASP A 63 7.96 11.43 -16.55
CA ASP A 63 7.15 12.62 -16.82
C ASP A 63 5.72 12.24 -17.25
N ARG A 64 5.55 11.19 -18.04
CA ARG A 64 4.22 10.66 -18.40
C ARG A 64 3.47 10.13 -17.19
N ALA A 65 4.14 9.35 -16.33
CA ALA A 65 3.54 8.81 -15.12
C ALA A 65 3.06 9.94 -14.20
N THR A 66 3.90 10.96 -13.99
CA THR A 66 3.57 12.13 -13.16
C THR A 66 2.39 12.93 -13.75
N ALA A 67 2.41 13.20 -15.05
CA ALA A 67 1.34 13.94 -15.73
C ALA A 67 0.01 13.15 -15.71
N TYR A 68 0.08 11.87 -15.98
CA TYR A 68 -1.09 10.99 -15.94
C TYR A 68 -1.70 10.93 -14.53
N LEU A 69 -0.89 10.65 -13.50
CA LEU A 69 -1.36 10.58 -12.13
C LEU A 69 -2.02 11.92 -11.72
N ARG A 70 -1.39 13.05 -12.05
CA ARG A 70 -1.96 14.37 -11.78
C ARG A 70 -3.32 14.56 -12.45
N SER A 71 -3.48 14.14 -13.71
CA SER A 71 -4.74 14.27 -14.44
C SER A 71 -5.87 13.40 -13.86
N GLN A 72 -5.50 12.26 -13.24
CA GLN A 72 -6.48 11.30 -12.76
C GLN A 72 -6.92 11.55 -11.32
N VAL A 73 -6.02 12.00 -10.43
CA VAL A 73 -6.33 12.00 -8.99
C VAL A 73 -6.18 13.35 -8.29
N LEU A 74 -5.55 14.35 -8.90
CA LEU A 74 -5.39 15.67 -8.25
C LEU A 74 -6.76 16.26 -7.90
N GLY A 75 -6.93 16.69 -6.65
CA GLY A 75 -8.17 17.25 -6.13
C GLY A 75 -9.20 16.20 -5.70
N LYS A 76 -8.99 14.90 -5.96
CA LYS A 76 -9.87 13.83 -5.49
C LYS A 76 -9.57 13.46 -4.05
N THR A 77 -10.54 12.86 -3.38
CA THR A 77 -10.34 12.26 -2.06
C THR A 77 -9.71 10.89 -2.21
N ALA A 78 -8.64 10.65 -1.47
CA ALA A 78 -8.01 9.34 -1.35
C ALA A 78 -8.10 8.82 0.07
N THR A 79 -8.17 7.51 0.19
CA THR A 79 -7.90 6.78 1.43
C THR A 79 -6.58 6.05 1.27
N CYS A 80 -5.66 6.26 2.21
CA CYS A 80 -4.33 5.68 2.21
C CYS A 80 -4.14 4.82 3.47
N TRP A 81 -3.67 3.60 3.28
CA TRP A 81 -3.30 2.66 4.33
C TRP A 81 -1.80 2.67 4.50
N LEU A 82 -1.34 3.16 5.65
CA LEU A 82 0.07 3.38 5.95
C LEU A 82 0.67 2.14 6.60
N ASN A 83 1.86 1.73 6.17
CA ASN A 83 2.54 0.55 6.70
C ASN A 83 3.46 0.84 7.91
N GLY A 84 3.52 2.11 8.37
CA GLY A 84 4.36 2.55 9.48
C GLY A 84 5.79 2.92 9.08
N GLU A 85 6.20 2.67 7.85
CA GLU A 85 7.53 3.06 7.35
C GLU A 85 7.57 4.53 6.93
N ARG A 86 8.79 5.05 6.87
CA ARG A 86 9.09 6.39 6.35
C ARG A 86 10.27 6.35 5.42
N THR A 87 10.22 7.17 4.38
CA THR A 87 11.33 7.39 3.47
C THR A 87 11.51 8.87 3.22
N TYR A 88 12.57 9.45 3.77
CA TYR A 88 12.79 10.90 3.86
C TYR A 88 11.63 11.59 4.61
N ASP A 89 10.95 12.54 3.98
CA ASP A 89 9.80 13.27 4.53
C ASP A 89 8.44 12.59 4.25
N ARG A 90 8.43 11.42 3.59
CA ARG A 90 7.22 10.73 3.14
C ARG A 90 6.84 9.59 4.07
N LEU A 91 5.57 9.41 4.34
CA LEU A 91 5.02 8.15 4.83
C LEU A 91 4.94 7.13 3.70
N VAL A 92 4.94 5.85 4.02
CA VAL A 92 4.83 4.77 3.03
C VAL A 92 3.48 4.09 3.17
N GLY A 93 2.78 3.91 2.06
CA GLY A 93 1.47 3.28 2.08
C GLY A 93 0.89 3.02 0.71
N ARG A 94 -0.32 2.48 0.71
CA ARG A 94 -1.14 2.28 -0.49
C ARG A 94 -2.30 3.24 -0.43
N CYS A 95 -2.66 3.83 -1.57
CA CYS A 95 -3.76 4.77 -1.65
C CYS A 95 -4.76 4.35 -2.73
N ALA A 96 -6.03 4.60 -2.47
CA ALA A 96 -7.11 4.37 -3.41
C ALA A 96 -8.01 5.61 -3.51
N THR A 97 -8.62 5.80 -4.67
CA THR A 97 -9.74 6.71 -4.88
C THR A 97 -10.98 5.92 -5.29
N GLU A 98 -12.17 6.52 -5.11
CA GLU A 98 -13.42 5.87 -5.46
C GLU A 98 -13.46 5.46 -6.94
N ASP A 99 -12.97 6.32 -7.83
CA ASP A 99 -13.06 6.11 -9.27
C ASP A 99 -12.04 5.11 -9.81
N LEU A 100 -10.78 5.12 -9.29
CA LEU A 100 -9.70 4.30 -9.84
C LEU A 100 -9.47 3.02 -9.05
N GLY A 101 -9.98 2.93 -7.83
CA GLY A 101 -9.52 1.91 -6.88
C GLY A 101 -8.08 2.18 -6.46
N ASP A 102 -7.27 1.13 -6.29
CA ASP A 102 -5.87 1.24 -5.90
C ASP A 102 -5.04 1.96 -6.98
N ILE A 103 -4.45 3.09 -6.59
CA ILE A 103 -3.69 3.97 -7.49
C ILE A 103 -2.45 3.25 -8.02
N GLY A 104 -1.75 2.48 -7.19
CA GLY A 104 -0.55 1.75 -7.60
C GLY A 104 -0.84 0.66 -8.62
N ALA A 105 -1.86 -0.16 -8.38
CA ALA A 105 -2.31 -1.17 -9.32
C ALA A 105 -2.73 -0.55 -10.66
N HIS A 106 -3.42 0.60 -10.59
CA HIS A 106 -3.84 1.32 -11.79
C HIS A 106 -2.64 1.81 -12.62
N LEU A 107 -1.62 2.42 -11.98
CA LEU A 107 -0.40 2.87 -12.66
C LEU A 107 0.38 1.72 -13.32
N ILE A 108 0.44 0.56 -12.68
CA ILE A 108 1.06 -0.64 -13.25
C ILE A 108 0.27 -1.13 -14.46
N THR A 109 -1.06 -1.21 -14.35
CA THR A 109 -1.94 -1.62 -15.46
C THR A 109 -1.82 -0.69 -16.68
N GLN A 110 -1.57 0.61 -16.45
CA GLN A 110 -1.31 1.58 -17.52
C GLN A 110 0.14 1.54 -18.05
N GLN A 111 0.98 0.63 -17.57
CA GLN A 111 2.40 0.52 -17.93
C GLN A 111 3.23 1.78 -17.64
N LEU A 112 2.78 2.59 -16.68
CA LEU A 112 3.47 3.80 -16.24
C LEU A 112 4.47 3.56 -15.13
N CYS A 113 4.24 2.50 -14.35
CA CYS A 113 5.10 2.04 -13.25
C CYS A 113 5.21 0.52 -13.31
N GLY A 114 6.21 -0.03 -12.61
CA GLY A 114 6.41 -1.45 -12.47
C GLY A 114 6.26 -1.90 -11.01
N ARG A 115 5.94 -3.18 -10.80
CA ARG A 115 5.93 -3.79 -9.47
C ARG A 115 7.35 -3.82 -8.89
N CYS A 116 7.47 -3.49 -7.62
CA CYS A 116 8.69 -3.58 -6.84
C CYS A 116 8.55 -4.75 -5.85
N GLU A 117 8.98 -5.95 -6.25
CA GLU A 117 8.67 -7.22 -5.55
C GLU A 117 9.06 -7.21 -4.08
N ARG A 118 10.25 -6.67 -3.76
CA ARG A 118 10.74 -6.58 -2.38
C ARG A 118 9.79 -5.81 -1.45
N TYR A 119 9.08 -4.82 -1.96
CA TYR A 119 8.14 -3.99 -1.21
C TYR A 119 6.68 -4.38 -1.45
N ASP A 120 6.46 -5.50 -2.11
CA ASP A 120 5.16 -6.14 -2.32
C ASP A 120 5.23 -7.64 -1.99
N PRO A 121 5.61 -8.00 -0.75
CA PRO A 121 5.83 -9.40 -0.37
C PRO A 121 4.54 -10.23 -0.42
N GLU A 122 3.39 -9.61 -0.21
CA GLU A 122 2.08 -10.28 -0.28
C GLU A 122 1.61 -10.46 -1.74
N GLY A 123 2.31 -9.87 -2.72
CA GLY A 123 1.99 -10.01 -4.14
C GLY A 123 0.72 -9.28 -4.58
N GLU A 124 0.35 -8.21 -3.90
CA GLU A 124 -0.88 -7.45 -4.18
C GLU A 124 -0.89 -6.86 -5.60
N TYR A 125 0.28 -6.50 -6.13
CA TYR A 125 0.44 -6.00 -7.51
C TYR A 125 0.84 -7.07 -8.52
N ALA A 126 1.02 -8.32 -8.09
CA ALA A 126 1.49 -9.39 -8.99
C ALA A 126 0.55 -9.62 -10.18
N GLN A 127 -0.77 -9.58 -9.95
CA GLN A 127 -1.75 -9.73 -11.04
C GLN A 127 -1.72 -8.55 -12.00
N ALA A 128 -1.74 -7.32 -11.48
CA ALA A 128 -1.67 -6.11 -12.31
C ALA A 128 -0.42 -6.11 -13.20
N GLN A 129 0.74 -6.53 -12.66
CA GLN A 129 1.98 -6.62 -13.44
C GLN A 129 1.93 -7.71 -14.51
N ARG A 130 1.33 -8.88 -14.21
CA ARG A 130 1.16 -9.93 -15.22
C ARG A 130 0.28 -9.47 -16.38
N ASP A 131 -0.82 -8.80 -16.06
CA ASP A 131 -1.78 -8.31 -17.07
C ASP A 131 -1.19 -7.18 -17.93
N ALA A 132 -0.39 -6.32 -17.30
CA ALA A 132 0.30 -5.22 -18.01
C ALA A 132 1.48 -5.70 -18.87
N GLY A 133 2.05 -6.86 -18.57
CA GLY A 133 3.30 -7.32 -19.16
C GLY A 133 4.55 -6.66 -18.53
N PRO A 134 5.73 -6.84 -19.13
CA PRO A 134 6.98 -6.31 -18.58
C PRO A 134 6.96 -4.78 -18.49
N TYR A 135 7.46 -4.25 -17.37
CA TYR A 135 7.66 -2.81 -17.22
C TYR A 135 8.77 -2.32 -18.16
N ALA A 136 8.47 -1.31 -18.97
CA ALA A 136 9.40 -0.76 -19.95
C ALA A 136 10.41 0.23 -19.36
N GLY A 137 10.22 0.66 -18.12
CA GLY A 137 11.11 1.57 -17.43
C GLY A 137 12.21 0.85 -16.66
N THR A 138 12.91 1.60 -15.81
CA THR A 138 14.01 1.09 -15.01
C THR A 138 13.50 0.43 -13.72
N THR A 139 13.77 -0.86 -13.54
CA THR A 139 13.55 -1.54 -12.26
C THR A 139 14.82 -1.46 -11.43
N PRO A 140 14.85 -0.66 -10.34
CA PRO A 140 16.03 -0.56 -9.48
C PRO A 140 16.41 -1.90 -8.85
N GLY A 141 17.71 -2.10 -8.59
CA GLY A 141 18.20 -3.36 -8.01
C GLY A 141 17.59 -3.67 -6.63
N TYR A 142 17.19 -2.64 -5.88
CA TYR A 142 16.54 -2.81 -4.59
C TYR A 142 15.08 -3.31 -4.68
N CYS A 143 14.48 -3.36 -5.87
CA CYS A 143 13.13 -3.89 -6.09
C CYS A 143 13.07 -5.41 -6.25
N ARG A 144 14.22 -6.08 -6.33
CA ARG A 144 14.36 -7.53 -6.57
C ARG A 144 14.66 -8.29 -5.29
#